data_8e4b3c86bb0beb5da8533e833052cbed
#
_entry.id   8e4b3c86bb0beb5da8533e833052cbed
#
_cell.length_a   1.000
_cell.length_b   1.000
_cell.length_c   1.000
_cell.angle_alpha   90.00
_cell.angle_beta   90.00
_cell.angle_gamma   90.00
#
_symmetry.space_group_name_H-M   'P 1'
#
loop_
_entity.id
_entity.type
_entity.pdbx_description
1 polymer ?
#
loop_
_entity_poly.entity_id
_entity_poly.type
_entity_poly.pdbx_seq_one_letter_code
_entity_poly.pdbx_strand_id
1 'polypeptide(L)'
;MDERPLTSQYLFKQSLRIPVFSAIYFGIFSWLGHSPRFDSEGFNNFIAISKLPIALLSLSIPFVAVVANIHRTVQTNRQIEETKQKNLSDSYYSHLKFVTDYFTNLPNKTIKRERHYGTKEISYKINYPIHLYRYIFINSSPEKGRPKNTDKEYIREVNNHWVDILKNLGKVRISRSFLPKLTR
;
A
#
# COMPACT_ATOMS: atom_id res chain seq x y z
N MET A 1 18.01 0.87 11.46
CA MET A 1 18.43 0.68 10.07
C MET A 1 17.62 1.59 9.19
N ASP A 2 18.24 2.25 8.24
CA ASP A 2 17.63 3.21 7.34
C ASP A 2 17.80 2.76 5.86
N GLU A 3 17.46 3.66 4.91
CA GLU A 3 17.45 3.37 3.47
C GLU A 3 18.84 3.28 2.84
N ARG A 4 19.88 3.58 3.60
CA ARG A 4 21.25 3.59 3.07
C ARG A 4 21.68 2.17 2.68
N PRO A 5 22.65 2.06 1.76
CA PRO A 5 23.22 0.76 1.38
C PRO A 5 23.67 -0.06 2.59
N LEU A 6 23.52 -1.38 2.53
CA LEU A 6 23.88 -2.28 3.62
C LEU A 6 25.30 -2.03 4.15
N THR A 7 26.25 -1.77 3.25
CA THR A 7 27.66 -1.50 3.58
C THR A 7 27.89 -0.23 4.40
N SER A 8 26.96 0.72 4.35
CA SER A 8 27.02 1.96 5.16
C SER A 8 26.44 1.78 6.55
N GLN A 9 25.66 0.73 6.78
CA GLN A 9 24.98 0.47 8.06
C GLN A 9 25.98 0.14 9.18
N TYR A 10 25.78 0.74 10.34
CA TYR A 10 26.63 0.51 11.51
C TYR A 10 26.69 -0.98 11.90
N LEU A 11 25.54 -1.64 11.98
CA LEU A 11 25.47 -3.05 12.35
C LEU A 11 26.23 -3.96 11.37
N PHE A 12 26.17 -3.66 10.07
CA PHE A 12 26.94 -4.41 9.07
C PHE A 12 28.45 -4.27 9.31
N LYS A 13 28.92 -3.06 9.56
CA LYS A 13 30.35 -2.84 9.87
C LYS A 13 30.78 -3.56 11.15
N GLN A 14 29.92 -3.59 12.16
CA GLN A 14 30.22 -4.27 13.42
C GLN A 14 30.19 -5.79 13.27
N SER A 15 29.28 -6.35 12.48
CA SER A 15 29.21 -7.80 12.23
C SER A 15 30.49 -8.35 11.59
N LEU A 16 31.25 -7.51 10.90
CA LEU A 16 32.56 -7.86 10.33
C LEU A 16 33.71 -7.50 11.28
N ARG A 17 33.68 -6.31 11.88
CA ARG A 17 34.77 -5.81 12.74
C ARG A 17 34.98 -6.66 14.00
N ILE A 18 33.87 -7.02 14.68
CA ILE A 18 33.96 -7.75 15.94
C ILE A 18 34.67 -9.10 15.76
N PRO A 19 34.26 -9.98 14.81
CA PRO A 19 34.98 -11.24 14.57
C PRO A 19 36.43 -11.03 14.15
N VAL A 20 36.71 -10.05 13.27
CA VAL A 20 38.06 -9.77 12.80
C VAL A 20 38.97 -9.32 13.95
N PHE A 21 38.56 -8.35 14.76
CA PHE A 21 39.34 -7.90 15.89
C PHE A 21 39.49 -8.99 16.95
N SER A 22 38.47 -9.80 17.20
CA SER A 22 38.56 -10.96 18.10
C SER A 22 39.57 -12.00 17.57
N ALA A 23 39.51 -12.30 16.27
CA ALA A 23 40.45 -13.24 15.65
C ALA A 23 41.89 -12.73 15.75
N ILE A 24 42.13 -11.44 15.48
CA ILE A 24 43.47 -10.85 15.62
C ILE A 24 43.92 -10.89 17.09
N TYR A 25 43.08 -10.49 18.01
CA TYR A 25 43.39 -10.45 19.44
C TYR A 25 43.80 -11.85 19.95
N PHE A 26 42.99 -12.86 19.75
CA PHE A 26 43.32 -14.23 20.18
C PHE A 26 44.41 -14.85 19.31
N GLY A 27 44.56 -14.42 18.05
CA GLY A 27 45.66 -14.82 17.17
C GLY A 27 47.03 -14.43 17.71
N ILE A 28 47.16 -13.18 18.18
CA ILE A 28 48.40 -12.70 18.78
C ILE A 28 48.81 -13.63 19.92
N PHE A 29 47.90 -13.98 20.84
CA PHE A 29 48.24 -14.89 21.94
C PHE A 29 48.57 -16.31 21.47
N SER A 30 47.87 -16.82 20.45
CA SER A 30 48.12 -18.16 19.89
C SER A 30 49.45 -18.27 19.15
N TRP A 31 49.93 -17.17 18.55
CA TRP A 31 51.16 -17.16 17.74
C TRP A 31 52.41 -16.76 18.55
N LEU A 32 52.22 -16.17 19.73
CA LEU A 32 53.36 -15.82 20.61
C LEU A 32 54.18 -17.07 20.95
N GLY A 33 55.50 -16.98 20.75
CA GLY A 33 56.46 -18.08 21.06
C GLY A 33 56.62 -19.09 19.92
N HIS A 34 55.90 -18.92 18.79
CA HIS A 34 56.07 -19.77 17.62
C HIS A 34 56.77 -19.02 16.49
N SER A 35 57.84 -19.63 15.92
CA SER A 35 58.54 -19.08 14.76
C SER A 35 57.86 -19.54 13.45
N PRO A 36 57.72 -18.64 12.44
CA PRO A 36 57.13 -19.01 11.17
C PRO A 36 58.02 -20.01 10.41
N ARG A 37 57.44 -21.14 9.99
CA ARG A 37 58.06 -22.13 9.12
C ARG A 37 57.20 -22.30 7.87
N PHE A 38 57.85 -22.21 6.69
CA PHE A 38 57.20 -22.29 5.37
C PHE A 38 57.33 -23.68 4.74
N ASP A 39 57.23 -24.71 5.55
CA ASP A 39 57.16 -26.10 5.13
C ASP A 39 55.84 -26.75 5.52
N SER A 40 55.59 -27.96 5.09
CA SER A 40 54.36 -28.72 5.35
C SER A 40 54.07 -28.84 6.85
N GLU A 41 55.10 -29.03 7.65
CA GLU A 41 54.98 -29.17 9.11
C GLU A 41 54.62 -27.82 9.74
N GLY A 42 55.19 -26.72 9.27
CA GLY A 42 54.90 -25.36 9.72
C GLY A 42 53.49 -24.96 9.40
N PHE A 43 52.94 -25.29 8.21
CA PHE A 43 51.55 -25.05 7.86
C PHE A 43 50.58 -25.83 8.74
N ASN A 44 50.86 -27.12 9.02
CA ASN A 44 50.01 -27.92 9.91
C ASN A 44 50.01 -27.34 11.34
N ASN A 45 51.17 -26.95 11.86
CA ASN A 45 51.27 -26.27 13.15
C ASN A 45 50.50 -24.95 13.18
N PHE A 46 50.67 -24.11 12.14
CA PHE A 46 49.96 -22.84 12.05
C PHE A 46 48.44 -23.04 12.10
N ILE A 47 47.88 -23.99 11.35
CA ILE A 47 46.46 -24.30 11.39
C ILE A 47 46.05 -24.82 12.78
N ALA A 48 46.88 -25.67 13.39
CA ALA A 48 46.57 -26.22 14.71
C ALA A 48 46.48 -25.16 15.81
N ILE A 49 47.43 -24.21 15.85
CA ILE A 49 47.45 -23.11 16.83
C ILE A 49 46.43 -22.00 16.49
N SER A 50 46.05 -21.86 15.20
CA SER A 50 45.11 -20.84 14.74
C SER A 50 43.65 -21.29 14.77
N LYS A 51 43.31 -22.49 15.26
CA LYS A 51 41.92 -23.01 15.30
C LYS A 51 40.93 -22.03 15.92
N LEU A 52 41.26 -21.44 17.08
CA LEU A 52 40.43 -20.50 17.75
C LEU A 52 40.30 -19.15 16.96
N PRO A 53 41.36 -18.49 16.53
CA PRO A 53 41.31 -17.32 15.66
C PRO A 53 40.46 -17.54 14.38
N ILE A 54 40.66 -18.66 13.71
CA ILE A 54 39.94 -19.01 12.48
C ILE A 54 38.45 -19.24 12.78
N ALA A 55 38.12 -19.94 13.87
CA ALA A 55 36.76 -20.15 14.30
C ALA A 55 36.03 -18.82 14.62
N LEU A 56 36.72 -17.89 15.29
CA LEU A 56 36.16 -16.54 15.56
C LEU A 56 35.96 -15.74 14.27
N LEU A 57 36.92 -15.82 13.34
CA LEU A 57 36.79 -15.15 12.04
C LEU A 57 35.62 -15.71 11.23
N SER A 58 35.37 -17.02 11.27
CA SER A 58 34.25 -17.66 10.56
C SER A 58 32.88 -17.21 11.05
N LEU A 59 32.76 -16.72 12.27
CA LEU A 59 31.51 -16.13 12.80
C LEU A 59 31.08 -14.88 12.04
N SER A 60 31.98 -14.22 11.31
CA SER A 60 31.60 -13.06 10.47
C SER A 60 30.53 -13.42 9.43
N ILE A 61 30.56 -14.64 8.88
CA ILE A 61 29.61 -15.08 7.85
C ILE A 61 28.17 -15.10 8.37
N PRO A 62 27.84 -15.83 9.46
CA PRO A 62 26.47 -15.82 9.99
C PRO A 62 26.05 -14.44 10.52
N PHE A 63 26.96 -13.66 11.11
CA PHE A 63 26.62 -12.31 11.58
C PHE A 63 26.24 -11.39 10.43
N VAL A 64 27.00 -11.39 9.35
CA VAL A 64 26.69 -10.63 8.14
C VAL A 64 25.35 -11.09 7.54
N ALA A 65 25.09 -12.40 7.48
CA ALA A 65 23.84 -12.96 6.97
C ALA A 65 22.62 -12.49 7.80
N VAL A 66 22.72 -12.50 9.12
CA VAL A 66 21.66 -12.00 10.01
C VAL A 66 21.39 -10.52 9.77
N VAL A 67 22.43 -9.69 9.72
CA VAL A 67 22.29 -8.25 9.47
C VAL A 67 21.71 -7.97 8.10
N ALA A 68 22.13 -8.72 7.06
CA ALA A 68 21.58 -8.60 5.72
C ALA A 68 20.09 -8.97 5.67
N ASN A 69 19.68 -10.02 6.37
CA ASN A 69 18.27 -10.42 6.46
C ASN A 69 17.42 -9.35 7.16
N ILE A 70 17.89 -8.79 8.26
CA ILE A 70 17.19 -7.70 8.96
C ILE A 70 17.02 -6.49 8.03
N HIS A 71 18.10 -6.11 7.34
CA HIS A 71 18.05 -5.00 6.38
C HIS A 71 17.05 -5.23 5.27
N ARG A 72 17.04 -6.44 4.67
CA ARG A 72 16.07 -6.84 3.66
C ARG A 72 14.63 -6.76 4.18
N THR A 73 14.39 -7.22 5.41
CA THR A 73 13.06 -7.16 6.03
C THR A 73 12.58 -5.71 6.16
N VAL A 74 13.43 -4.79 6.60
CA VAL A 74 13.09 -3.36 6.70
C VAL A 74 12.74 -2.78 5.33
N GLN A 75 13.52 -3.08 4.29
CA GLN A 75 13.24 -2.62 2.93
C GLN A 75 11.91 -3.20 2.40
N THR A 76 11.68 -4.49 2.61
CA THR A 76 10.43 -5.15 2.18
C THR A 76 9.21 -4.54 2.87
N ASN A 77 9.28 -4.27 4.18
CA ASN A 77 8.17 -3.64 4.89
C ASN A 77 7.83 -2.25 4.34
N ARG A 78 8.84 -1.47 3.97
CA ARG A 78 8.61 -0.17 3.30
C ARG A 78 7.96 -0.32 1.95
N GLN A 79 8.46 -1.23 1.11
CA GLN A 79 7.86 -1.51 -0.20
C GLN A 79 6.39 -1.95 -0.07
N ILE A 80 6.06 -2.74 0.96
CA ILE A 80 4.68 -3.14 1.25
C ILE A 80 3.83 -1.91 1.58
N GLU A 81 4.31 -1.00 2.43
CA GLU A 81 3.55 0.19 2.80
C GLU A 81 3.37 1.16 1.62
N GLU A 82 4.41 1.41 0.85
CA GLU A 82 4.33 2.22 -0.38
C GLU A 82 3.37 1.61 -1.40
N THR A 83 3.46 0.27 -1.60
CA THR A 83 2.55 -0.44 -2.51
C THR A 83 1.11 -0.37 -2.02
N LYS A 84 0.88 -0.49 -0.72
CA LYS A 84 -0.44 -0.36 -0.11
C LYS A 84 -1.02 1.04 -0.33
N GLN A 85 -0.24 2.11 -0.11
CA GLN A 85 -0.67 3.48 -0.36
C GLN A 85 -0.99 3.70 -1.84
N LYS A 86 -0.13 3.20 -2.73
CA LYS A 86 -0.37 3.25 -4.17
C LYS A 86 -1.66 2.53 -4.55
N ASN A 87 -1.86 1.30 -4.06
CA ASN A 87 -3.06 0.52 -4.35
C ASN A 87 -4.35 1.19 -3.85
N LEU A 88 -4.31 1.87 -2.70
CA LEU A 88 -5.44 2.66 -2.20
C LEU A 88 -5.76 3.80 -3.16
N SER A 89 -4.76 4.58 -3.54
CA SER A 89 -4.90 5.69 -4.47
C SER A 89 -5.40 5.23 -5.84
N ASP A 90 -4.81 4.19 -6.42
CA ASP A 90 -5.21 3.62 -7.71
C ASP A 90 -6.65 3.10 -7.67
N SER A 91 -7.04 2.45 -6.58
CA SER A 91 -8.40 1.97 -6.36
C SER A 91 -9.42 3.12 -6.29
N TYR A 92 -9.06 4.23 -5.63
CA TYR A 92 -9.88 5.43 -5.58
C TYR A 92 -10.07 6.05 -6.98
N TYR A 93 -8.98 6.30 -7.70
CA TYR A 93 -9.06 6.94 -9.02
C TYR A 93 -9.74 6.05 -10.06
N SER A 94 -9.52 4.74 -10.02
CA SER A 94 -10.22 3.80 -10.89
C SER A 94 -11.73 3.80 -10.65
N HIS A 95 -12.15 3.81 -9.39
CA HIS A 95 -13.57 3.87 -9.03
C HIS A 95 -14.17 5.23 -9.38
N LEU A 96 -13.48 6.34 -9.11
CA LEU A 96 -13.88 7.69 -9.50
C LEU A 96 -14.12 7.76 -11.01
N LYS A 97 -13.14 7.30 -11.80
CA LYS A 97 -13.23 7.30 -13.25
C LYS A 97 -14.39 6.45 -13.74
N PHE A 98 -14.51 5.22 -13.24
CA PHE A 98 -15.62 4.32 -13.63
C PHE A 98 -17.00 4.96 -13.40
N VAL A 99 -17.22 5.53 -12.23
CA VAL A 99 -18.52 6.13 -11.88
C VAL A 99 -18.76 7.42 -12.66
N THR A 100 -17.76 8.27 -12.83
CA THR A 100 -17.91 9.51 -13.60
C THR A 100 -18.13 9.23 -15.08
N ASP A 101 -17.45 8.27 -15.65
CA ASP A 101 -17.66 7.83 -17.03
C ASP A 101 -19.09 7.26 -17.21
N TYR A 102 -19.54 6.45 -16.25
CA TYR A 102 -20.92 5.95 -16.25
C TYR A 102 -21.94 7.10 -16.25
N PHE A 103 -21.78 8.09 -15.38
CA PHE A 103 -22.69 9.26 -15.33
C PHE A 103 -22.65 10.11 -16.59
N THR A 104 -21.48 10.24 -17.20
CA THR A 104 -21.30 11.01 -18.44
C THR A 104 -21.97 10.33 -19.63
N ASN A 105 -21.95 8.99 -19.65
CA ASN A 105 -22.53 8.18 -20.75
C ASN A 105 -24.03 7.89 -20.57
N LEU A 106 -24.64 8.36 -19.47
CA LEU A 106 -26.09 8.23 -19.34
C LEU A 106 -26.81 8.96 -20.47
N PRO A 107 -27.83 8.34 -21.10
CA PRO A 107 -28.55 8.96 -22.20
C PRO A 107 -29.25 10.24 -21.73
N ASN A 108 -29.12 11.31 -22.50
CA ASN A 108 -29.83 12.56 -22.25
C ASN A 108 -31.32 12.33 -22.40
N LYS A 109 -32.11 12.65 -21.39
CA LYS A 109 -33.56 12.66 -21.48
C LYS A 109 -34.05 14.05 -21.85
N THR A 110 -34.77 14.16 -22.96
CA THR A 110 -35.46 15.40 -23.37
C THR A 110 -36.92 15.25 -23.06
N ILE A 111 -37.46 16.21 -22.29
CA ILE A 111 -38.90 16.31 -22.01
C ILE A 111 -39.44 17.47 -22.81
N LYS A 112 -40.46 17.21 -23.62
CA LYS A 112 -41.21 18.24 -24.33
C LYS A 112 -42.30 18.75 -23.41
N ARG A 113 -42.25 20.04 -23.08
CA ARG A 113 -43.26 20.70 -22.28
C ARG A 113 -44.08 21.64 -23.20
N GLU A 114 -45.31 21.29 -23.44
CA GLU A 114 -46.23 22.15 -24.14
C GLU A 114 -46.64 23.32 -23.24
N ARG A 115 -46.53 24.53 -23.76
CA ARG A 115 -47.06 25.77 -23.15
C ARG A 115 -47.96 26.48 -24.17
N HIS A 116 -48.84 27.35 -23.66
CA HIS A 116 -49.75 28.15 -24.48
C HIS A 116 -49.06 28.91 -25.64
N TYR A 117 -47.76 29.13 -25.56
CA TYR A 117 -46.96 29.88 -26.55
C TYR A 117 -45.86 29.04 -27.23
N GLY A 118 -46.02 27.69 -27.28
CA GLY A 118 -45.07 26.80 -27.97
C GLY A 118 -44.52 25.67 -27.11
N THR A 119 -43.88 24.72 -27.77
CA THR A 119 -43.26 23.56 -27.10
C THR A 119 -41.83 23.91 -26.67
N LYS A 120 -41.57 23.81 -25.37
CA LYS A 120 -40.20 23.95 -24.84
C LYS A 120 -39.58 22.57 -24.63
N GLU A 121 -38.49 22.30 -25.26
CA GLU A 121 -37.66 21.08 -25.01
C GLU A 121 -36.71 21.37 -23.85
N ILE A 122 -36.72 20.52 -22.84
CA ILE A 122 -35.83 20.58 -21.69
C ILE A 122 -35.02 19.30 -21.68
N SER A 123 -33.71 19.44 -21.92
CA SER A 123 -32.76 18.32 -21.83
C SER A 123 -32.18 18.21 -20.43
N TYR A 124 -32.23 17.02 -19.87
CA TYR A 124 -31.64 16.69 -18.57
C TYR A 124 -30.33 15.91 -18.77
N LYS A 125 -29.23 16.48 -18.27
CA LYS A 125 -27.90 15.89 -18.31
C LYS A 125 -27.23 16.09 -16.96
N ILE A 126 -26.39 15.13 -16.55
CA ILE A 126 -25.52 15.32 -15.39
C ILE A 126 -24.33 16.18 -15.84
N ASN A 127 -24.31 17.45 -15.42
CA ASN A 127 -23.27 18.39 -15.85
C ASN A 127 -21.98 18.27 -15.05
N TYR A 128 -22.05 17.79 -13.81
CA TYR A 128 -20.92 17.72 -12.89
C TYR A 128 -20.78 16.34 -12.25
N PRO A 129 -20.36 15.29 -13.01
CA PRO A 129 -20.28 13.92 -12.51
C PRO A 129 -19.33 13.77 -11.31
N ILE A 130 -18.23 14.54 -11.28
CA ILE A 130 -17.25 14.50 -10.19
C ILE A 130 -17.84 15.05 -8.88
N HIS A 131 -18.62 16.13 -8.95
CA HIS A 131 -19.30 16.67 -7.76
C HIS A 131 -20.33 15.69 -7.23
N LEU A 132 -21.09 15.06 -8.13
CA LEU A 132 -22.05 14.02 -7.76
C LEU A 132 -21.35 12.83 -7.10
N TYR A 133 -20.23 12.39 -7.67
CA TYR A 133 -19.41 11.33 -7.07
C TYR A 133 -19.00 11.66 -5.63
N ARG A 134 -18.45 12.85 -5.40
CA ARG A 134 -18.01 13.29 -4.06
C ARG A 134 -19.15 13.37 -3.07
N TYR A 135 -20.33 13.73 -3.53
CA TYR A 135 -21.53 13.81 -2.69
C TYR A 135 -22.05 12.42 -2.31
N ILE A 136 -22.05 11.48 -3.25
CA ILE A 136 -22.48 10.08 -3.01
C ILE A 136 -21.48 9.32 -2.13
N PHE A 137 -20.17 9.59 -2.28
CA PHE A 137 -19.08 8.83 -1.67
C PHE A 137 -18.19 9.72 -0.79
N ILE A 138 -18.78 10.39 0.19
CA ILE A 138 -18.11 11.36 1.08
C ILE A 138 -16.89 10.77 1.77
N ASN A 139 -16.91 9.48 2.12
CA ASN A 139 -15.83 8.80 2.85
C ASN A 139 -14.72 8.22 1.95
N SER A 140 -14.71 8.55 0.66
CA SER A 140 -13.66 8.11 -0.27
C SER A 140 -12.60 9.18 -0.46
N SER A 141 -11.34 8.77 -0.43
CA SER A 141 -10.18 9.62 -0.73
C SER A 141 -9.02 8.78 -1.26
N PRO A 142 -8.00 9.41 -1.88
CA PRO A 142 -6.80 8.68 -2.30
C PRO A 142 -6.12 7.90 -1.18
N GLU A 143 -6.19 8.39 0.08
CA GLU A 143 -5.59 7.73 1.24
C GLU A 143 -6.45 6.57 1.77
N LYS A 144 -7.78 6.65 1.60
CA LYS A 144 -8.73 5.65 2.10
C LYS A 144 -9.11 4.61 1.04
N GLY A 145 -8.82 4.90 -0.23
CA GLY A 145 -9.20 4.06 -1.37
C GLY A 145 -10.67 4.22 -1.77
N ARG A 146 -11.16 3.25 -2.56
CA ARG A 146 -12.56 3.22 -2.99
C ARG A 146 -13.49 3.07 -1.79
N PRO A 147 -14.69 3.69 -1.85
CA PRO A 147 -15.68 3.55 -0.78
C PRO A 147 -16.20 2.10 -0.74
N LYS A 148 -16.38 1.58 0.46
CA LYS A 148 -17.00 0.25 0.65
C LYS A 148 -18.53 0.31 0.50
N ASN A 149 -19.14 1.43 0.88
CA ASN A 149 -20.58 1.64 0.84
C ASN A 149 -20.90 3.07 0.38
N THR A 150 -22.07 3.23 -0.21
CA THR A 150 -22.67 4.54 -0.47
C THR A 150 -23.09 5.19 0.86
N ASP A 151 -23.07 6.51 0.93
CA ASP A 151 -23.55 7.21 2.11
C ASP A 151 -25.06 6.94 2.32
N LYS A 152 -25.38 6.44 3.52
CA LYS A 152 -26.77 6.11 3.90
C LYS A 152 -27.64 7.36 4.00
N GLU A 153 -27.06 8.48 4.37
CA GLU A 153 -27.77 9.75 4.48
C GLU A 153 -28.15 10.26 3.10
N TYR A 154 -27.25 10.18 2.14
CA TYR A 154 -27.56 10.49 0.73
C TYR A 154 -28.71 9.63 0.19
N ILE A 155 -28.70 8.32 0.41
CA ILE A 155 -29.77 7.43 -0.03
C ILE A 155 -31.11 7.81 0.61
N ARG A 156 -31.11 8.17 1.91
CA ARG A 156 -32.28 8.61 2.63
C ARG A 156 -32.85 9.93 2.04
N GLU A 157 -31.96 10.87 1.76
CA GLU A 157 -32.31 12.16 1.17
C GLU A 157 -32.94 12.00 -0.23
N VAL A 158 -32.33 11.21 -1.09
CA VAL A 158 -32.84 10.87 -2.41
C VAL A 158 -34.23 10.20 -2.32
N ASN A 159 -34.41 9.25 -1.41
CA ASN A 159 -35.70 8.60 -1.19
C ASN A 159 -36.78 9.59 -0.72
N ASN A 160 -36.45 10.51 0.18
CA ASN A 160 -37.37 11.53 0.66
C ASN A 160 -37.82 12.44 -0.49
N HIS A 161 -36.88 12.89 -1.34
CA HIS A 161 -37.20 13.68 -2.51
C HIS A 161 -38.13 12.93 -3.49
N TRP A 162 -37.89 11.65 -3.71
CA TRP A 162 -38.77 10.81 -4.53
C TRP A 162 -40.16 10.71 -3.95
N VAL A 163 -40.30 10.48 -2.65
CA VAL A 163 -41.58 10.43 -1.96
C VAL A 163 -42.34 11.76 -2.12
N ASP A 164 -41.66 12.89 -1.99
CA ASP A 164 -42.28 14.21 -2.14
C ASP A 164 -42.72 14.50 -3.58
N ILE A 165 -41.90 14.11 -4.56
CA ILE A 165 -42.29 14.19 -5.98
C ILE A 165 -43.54 13.35 -6.25
N LEU A 166 -43.59 12.13 -5.75
CA LEU A 166 -44.73 11.23 -5.95
C LEU A 166 -45.99 11.72 -5.26
N LYS A 167 -45.89 12.30 -4.04
CA LYS A 167 -47.03 12.97 -3.36
C LYS A 167 -47.54 14.15 -4.16
N ASN A 168 -46.65 14.97 -4.71
CA ASN A 168 -47.03 16.16 -5.48
C ASN A 168 -47.61 15.83 -6.86
N LEU A 169 -47.26 14.68 -7.46
CA LEU A 169 -47.85 14.20 -8.72
C LEU A 169 -49.27 13.66 -8.55
N GLY A 170 -49.77 13.49 -7.32
CA GLY A 170 -51.23 13.39 -6.99
C GLY A 170 -51.99 12.21 -7.54
N LYS A 171 -51.42 11.23 -8.21
CA LYS A 171 -52.16 10.12 -8.85
C LYS A 171 -51.44 8.77 -8.93
N VAL A 172 -50.37 8.51 -8.23
CA VAL A 172 -49.78 7.19 -8.29
C VAL A 172 -50.01 6.49 -6.97
N ARG A 173 -50.99 5.56 -6.95
CA ARG A 173 -51.09 4.52 -5.93
C ARG A 173 -49.83 3.71 -5.97
N ILE A 174 -48.86 4.03 -5.11
CA ILE A 174 -47.60 3.30 -5.02
C ILE A 174 -47.94 1.91 -4.51
N SER A 175 -48.04 0.96 -5.43
CA SER A 175 -47.95 -0.45 -5.07
C SER A 175 -46.59 -0.64 -4.43
N ARG A 176 -46.50 -1.15 -3.20
CA ARG A 176 -45.26 -1.47 -2.46
C ARG A 176 -44.30 -2.42 -3.20
N SER A 177 -44.70 -2.92 -4.36
CA SER A 177 -43.91 -3.82 -5.22
C SER A 177 -42.81 -3.13 -6.06
N PHE A 178 -42.78 -1.78 -6.14
CA PHE A 178 -41.85 -1.01 -6.96
C PHE A 178 -40.64 -0.42 -6.19
N LEU A 179 -40.57 -0.61 -4.90
CA LEU A 179 -39.34 -0.31 -4.18
C LEU A 179 -38.33 -1.43 -4.46
N PRO A 180 -37.21 -1.17 -5.16
CA PRO A 180 -36.16 -2.16 -5.24
C PRO A 180 -35.74 -2.51 -3.81
N LYS A 181 -35.79 -3.80 -3.49
CA LYS A 181 -35.22 -4.33 -2.24
C LYS A 181 -33.72 -4.06 -2.22
N LEU A 182 -33.33 -2.84 -1.83
CA LEU A 182 -31.95 -2.48 -1.49
C LEU A 182 -31.66 -2.96 -0.06
N THR A 183 -31.78 -4.28 0.12
CA THR A 183 -31.29 -4.95 1.32
C THR A 183 -30.48 -6.15 0.88
N ARG A 184 -29.17 -5.98 0.77
CA ARG A 184 -28.10 -6.82 1.33
C ARG A 184 -26.76 -6.36 0.82
#